data_507671727274832b72708db0fbbd2ad5
#
_entry.id   507671727274832b72708db0fbbd2ad5
#
_cell.length_a   1.000
_cell.length_b   1.000
_cell.length_c   1.000
_cell.angle_alpha   90.00
_cell.angle_beta   90.00
_cell.angle_gamma   90.00
#
_symmetry.space_group_name_H-M   'P 1'
#
loop_
_entity.id
_entity.type
_entity.pdbx_description
1 polymer ?
#
loop_
_entity_poly.entity_id
_entity_poly.type
_entity_poly.pdbx_seq_one_letter_code
_entity_poly.pdbx_strand_id
1 'polypeptide(L)'
;MKSFDNTSSGDHSWRLCRGPANWFTFRCPDAVDVRQNQTLIELRLRALEGSAAHTTESTENEQFEPTMLSMVTWWDDAESDATRRPSPDLTVLFPQVAELRPEPSLNIASANEVWSGISRRAAAGCWLARVFKRKPRYQWRLWTIRHGRLTIVATVQSAESDFLNPGFVMLCERILGTLAIADHPAWPPDMFLKQVIELARQRFPLLQAAASRGFSLKLGHSEISLSNFYRMYLQQPDSFRRIVLPALTTMVRLQELSPEQLVPGLAEIRDSILPMLSADDDTRIDQRVRMPWVGGLSVGYVMDEDASYRYIHQSMLENWQLSLDELHDLAIHNLQQYASENPLEVTMVGDESDPGMLMPVKANAYNSSRILDPKFHGRLREMFGPELIVGVPNRDFFVAVTMKDRALIEQVRVRVNEDFATMHHPLTRRLLVVSADGVSEYCEI
;
A
#
# COMPACT_ATOMS: atom_id res chain seq x y z
N MET A 1 34.28 -29.79 -0.80
CA MET A 1 34.34 -29.43 -2.21
C MET A 1 33.37 -30.34 -2.96
N LYS A 2 32.11 -30.01 -3.02
CA LYS A 2 31.10 -30.68 -3.86
C LYS A 2 30.67 -29.65 -4.89
N SER A 3 30.93 -29.97 -6.13
CA SER A 3 30.52 -29.21 -7.30
C SER A 3 29.00 -29.15 -7.31
N PHE A 4 28.46 -27.95 -7.35
CA PHE A 4 27.07 -27.76 -7.72
C PHE A 4 26.96 -28.02 -9.22
N ASP A 5 26.60 -29.24 -9.56
CA ASP A 5 26.21 -29.63 -10.90
C ASP A 5 24.99 -28.84 -11.35
N ASN A 6 25.14 -28.23 -12.48
CA ASN A 6 24.26 -27.34 -13.18
C ASN A 6 23.16 -28.13 -13.92
N THR A 7 22.35 -28.94 -13.19
CA THR A 7 21.19 -29.65 -13.77
C THR A 7 20.09 -29.87 -12.74
N SER A 8 19.38 -28.81 -12.43
CA SER A 8 17.93 -28.86 -12.18
C SER A 8 17.38 -27.44 -12.34
N SER A 9 16.78 -27.17 -13.49
CA SER A 9 15.92 -26.03 -13.74
C SER A 9 14.65 -26.16 -12.88
N GLY A 10 14.79 -25.94 -11.58
CA GLY A 10 13.68 -25.58 -10.74
C GLY A 10 13.28 -24.17 -11.13
N ASP A 11 12.24 -24.06 -11.91
CA ASP A 11 11.55 -22.82 -12.27
C ASP A 11 11.01 -22.21 -10.97
N HIS A 12 11.89 -21.53 -10.21
CA HIS A 12 11.45 -20.72 -9.09
C HIS A 12 10.68 -19.54 -9.70
N SER A 13 9.37 -19.51 -9.50
CA SER A 13 8.55 -18.39 -9.94
C SER A 13 9.09 -17.10 -9.30
N TRP A 14 9.19 -16.05 -10.12
CA TRP A 14 9.65 -14.73 -9.69
C TRP A 14 8.44 -13.81 -9.63
N ARG A 15 8.15 -13.27 -8.46
CA ARG A 15 7.09 -12.28 -8.26
C ARG A 15 7.58 -10.86 -8.49
N LEU A 16 6.68 -10.01 -8.96
CA LEU A 16 6.92 -8.57 -9.10
C LEU A 16 6.69 -7.89 -7.76
N CYS A 17 7.69 -7.15 -7.30
CA CYS A 17 7.63 -6.31 -6.09
C CYS A 17 7.69 -4.84 -6.48
N ARG A 18 7.10 -3.98 -5.65
CA ARG A 18 7.10 -2.53 -5.85
C ARG A 18 7.91 -1.86 -4.76
N GLY A 19 8.69 -0.87 -5.14
CA GLY A 19 9.42 -0.02 -4.22
C GLY A 19 8.55 1.06 -3.58
N PRO A 20 9.12 1.83 -2.62
CA PRO A 20 8.43 2.96 -1.98
C PRO A 20 7.88 3.94 -3.01
N ALA A 21 6.68 4.47 -2.74
CA ALA A 21 6.02 5.46 -3.60
C ALA A 21 5.91 5.05 -5.09
N ASN A 22 5.96 3.75 -5.40
CA ASN A 22 6.03 3.21 -6.76
C ASN A 22 7.20 3.78 -7.61
N TRP A 23 8.27 4.22 -6.96
CA TRP A 23 9.44 4.78 -7.65
C TRP A 23 10.15 3.79 -8.55
N PHE A 24 10.10 2.50 -8.19
CA PHE A 24 10.65 1.42 -8.98
C PHE A 24 9.91 0.10 -8.72
N THR A 25 10.08 -0.82 -9.63
CA THR A 25 9.69 -2.22 -9.47
C THR A 25 10.91 -3.12 -9.55
N PHE A 26 10.83 -4.31 -8.99
CA PHE A 26 11.86 -5.33 -9.11
C PHE A 26 11.21 -6.71 -9.01
N ARG A 27 11.91 -7.73 -9.47
CA ARG A 27 11.47 -9.11 -9.31
C ARG A 27 12.33 -9.82 -8.27
N CYS A 28 11.72 -10.67 -7.48
CA CYS A 28 12.41 -11.54 -6.54
C CYS A 28 11.80 -12.95 -6.55
N PRO A 29 12.57 -14.00 -6.22
CA PRO A 29 12.05 -15.35 -6.06
C PRO A 29 10.96 -15.39 -4.97
N ASP A 30 9.95 -16.27 -5.12
CA ASP A 30 8.88 -16.44 -4.14
C ASP A 30 9.39 -16.90 -2.76
N ALA A 31 10.54 -17.58 -2.72
CA ALA A 31 11.20 -17.99 -1.49
C ALA A 31 11.81 -16.83 -0.67
N VAL A 32 11.79 -15.60 -1.21
CA VAL A 32 12.33 -14.42 -0.52
C VAL A 32 11.19 -13.71 0.22
N ASP A 33 11.35 -13.51 1.54
CA ASP A 33 10.47 -12.66 2.32
C ASP A 33 10.83 -11.19 2.08
N VAL A 34 9.84 -10.37 1.70
CA VAL A 34 10.02 -8.94 1.41
C VAL A 34 9.27 -8.15 2.46
N ARG A 35 10.00 -7.33 3.20
CA ARG A 35 9.44 -6.38 4.17
C ARG A 35 9.71 -4.97 3.72
N GLN A 36 8.71 -4.13 3.76
CA GLN A 36 8.82 -2.72 3.38
C GLN A 36 8.34 -1.83 4.51
N ASN A 37 9.16 -0.82 4.82
CA ASN A 37 8.84 0.23 5.78
C ASN A 37 9.29 1.58 5.21
N GLN A 38 8.34 2.46 4.90
CA GLN A 38 8.58 3.78 4.30
C GLN A 38 9.57 3.73 3.12
N THR A 39 10.86 4.05 3.38
CA THR A 39 11.93 4.11 2.38
C THR A 39 12.86 2.90 2.41
N LEU A 40 12.65 1.95 3.31
CA LEU A 40 13.48 0.76 3.49
C LEU A 40 12.74 -0.49 2.97
N ILE A 41 13.41 -1.27 2.15
CA ILE A 41 12.99 -2.62 1.73
C ILE A 41 14.05 -3.61 2.23
N GLU A 42 13.60 -4.64 2.92
CA GLU A 42 14.42 -5.75 3.38
C GLU A 42 13.98 -7.04 2.69
N LEU A 43 14.92 -7.72 2.05
CA LEU A 43 14.72 -9.01 1.43
C LEU A 43 15.48 -10.07 2.22
N ARG A 44 14.77 -11.02 2.80
CA ARG A 44 15.35 -12.13 3.60
C ARG A 44 15.10 -13.44 2.87
N LEU A 45 16.14 -14.22 2.65
CA LEU A 45 15.99 -15.60 2.18
C LEU A 45 15.34 -16.42 3.29
N ARG A 46 14.22 -17.08 3.00
CA ARG A 46 13.70 -18.13 3.88
C ARG A 46 14.72 -19.26 3.90
N ALA A 47 15.13 -19.68 5.08
CA ALA A 47 15.90 -20.92 5.20
C ALA A 47 15.08 -22.03 4.55
N LEU A 48 15.63 -22.71 3.55
CA LEU A 48 15.00 -23.91 3.00
C LEU A 48 14.88 -24.91 4.13
N GLU A 49 13.67 -25.18 4.61
CA GLU A 49 13.36 -26.29 5.50
C GLU A 49 13.75 -27.58 4.77
N GLY A 50 14.92 -28.11 5.06
CA GLY A 50 15.37 -29.36 4.43
C GLY A 50 16.87 -29.63 4.45
N SER A 51 17.70 -28.69 4.87
CA SER A 51 19.11 -29.01 5.15
C SER A 51 19.20 -29.53 6.58
N ALA A 52 19.18 -30.85 6.72
CA ALA A 52 19.46 -31.52 7.98
C ALA A 52 20.83 -31.04 8.51
N ALA A 53 20.80 -30.09 9.40
CA ALA A 53 21.94 -29.67 10.16
C ALA A 53 22.35 -30.82 11.07
N HIS A 54 23.54 -31.32 10.87
CA HIS A 54 24.23 -32.13 11.87
C HIS A 54 24.21 -31.37 13.19
N THR A 55 23.46 -31.90 14.13
CA THR A 55 23.48 -31.53 15.54
C THR A 55 24.88 -31.73 16.10
N THR A 56 25.58 -30.65 16.32
CA THR A 56 26.59 -30.57 17.37
C THR A 56 26.12 -29.50 18.33
N GLU A 57 25.89 -29.93 19.57
CA GLU A 57 25.58 -29.08 20.71
C GLU A 57 26.63 -27.97 20.81
N SER A 58 26.21 -26.75 20.58
CA SER A 58 26.97 -25.55 20.95
C SER A 58 26.02 -24.48 21.47
N THR A 59 26.11 -24.32 22.78
CA THR A 59 25.86 -23.12 23.61
C THR A 59 25.01 -22.00 23.03
N GLU A 60 23.90 -21.79 23.72
CA GLU A 60 22.97 -20.67 23.66
C GLU A 60 23.65 -19.29 23.42
N ASN A 61 23.06 -18.47 22.56
CA ASN A 61 23.26 -17.02 22.38
C ASN A 61 24.16 -16.48 21.25
N GLU A 62 24.28 -17.14 20.10
CA GLU A 62 24.59 -16.40 18.87
C GLU A 62 23.36 -16.38 17.97
N GLN A 63 22.51 -15.34 18.10
CA GLN A 63 21.54 -14.99 17.09
C GLN A 63 22.31 -14.54 15.85
N PHE A 64 22.56 -15.47 14.93
CA PHE A 64 23.02 -15.15 13.59
C PHE A 64 21.94 -14.32 12.90
N GLU A 65 22.21 -13.04 12.68
CA GLU A 65 21.34 -12.25 11.80
C GLU A 65 21.33 -12.87 10.41
N PRO A 66 20.16 -13.20 9.86
CA PRO A 66 20.07 -13.83 8.55
C PRO A 66 20.64 -12.87 7.49
N THR A 67 21.36 -13.44 6.52
CA THR A 67 21.89 -12.70 5.36
C THR A 67 20.74 -11.97 4.66
N MET A 68 20.85 -10.66 4.53
CA MET A 68 19.76 -9.79 4.11
C MET A 68 20.25 -8.80 3.04
N LEU A 69 19.46 -8.65 1.99
CA LEU A 69 19.60 -7.53 1.06
C LEU A 69 18.66 -6.41 1.53
N SER A 70 19.22 -5.25 1.86
CA SER A 70 18.46 -4.06 2.22
C SER A 70 18.57 -3.02 1.10
N MET A 71 17.45 -2.42 0.71
CA MET A 71 17.41 -1.30 -0.22
C MET A 71 16.81 -0.09 0.49
N VAL A 72 17.55 1.01 0.56
CA VAL A 72 17.09 2.28 1.13
C VAL A 72 17.02 3.31 0.02
N THR A 73 15.96 4.09 0.01
CA THR A 73 15.68 5.08 -1.02
C THR A 73 15.74 6.49 -0.47
N TRP A 74 16.31 7.39 -1.24
CA TRP A 74 16.37 8.83 -0.96
C TRP A 74 15.85 9.60 -2.15
N TRP A 75 15.14 10.68 -1.83
CA TRP A 75 14.70 11.68 -2.78
C TRP A 75 15.46 12.96 -2.54
N ASP A 76 16.07 13.50 -3.58
CA ASP A 76 16.81 14.76 -3.50
C ASP A 76 15.86 15.94 -3.73
N ASP A 77 15.64 16.72 -2.67
CA ASP A 77 14.77 17.92 -2.68
C ASP A 77 15.44 19.16 -3.33
N ALA A 78 16.68 19.02 -3.83
CA ALA A 78 17.49 20.18 -4.21
C ALA A 78 16.87 21.03 -5.34
N GLU A 79 16.06 22.00 -4.95
CA GLU A 79 16.05 23.31 -5.60
C GLU A 79 17.24 24.18 -5.15
N SER A 80 18.00 23.72 -4.14
CA SER A 80 19.09 24.43 -3.55
C SER A 80 20.42 23.97 -4.11
N ASP A 81 21.01 24.83 -4.94
CA ASP A 81 22.42 24.88 -5.26
C ASP A 81 23.03 23.63 -5.95
N ALA A 82 23.26 23.77 -7.26
CA ALA A 82 23.90 22.78 -8.12
C ALA A 82 25.31 22.33 -7.69
N THR A 83 25.82 22.86 -6.56
CA THR A 83 27.14 22.57 -6.01
C THR A 83 27.13 21.57 -4.85
N ARG A 84 25.96 21.26 -4.26
CA ARG A 84 25.85 20.21 -3.24
C ARG A 84 25.64 18.86 -3.93
N ARG A 85 26.56 17.94 -3.68
CA ARG A 85 26.40 16.53 -4.07
C ARG A 85 25.06 16.01 -3.56
N PRO A 86 24.19 15.52 -4.44
CA PRO A 86 22.95 14.92 -3.99
C PRO A 86 23.25 13.70 -3.11
N SER A 87 22.55 13.63 -2.02
CA SER A 87 22.54 12.73 -0.89
C SER A 87 22.58 11.23 -1.15
N PRO A 88 22.66 10.41 -0.13
CA PRO A 88 23.26 10.68 1.15
C PRO A 88 24.78 10.70 1.03
N ASP A 89 25.45 11.42 1.90
CA ASP A 89 26.89 11.28 1.98
C ASP A 89 27.24 9.85 2.44
N LEU A 90 27.49 8.99 1.47
CA LEU A 90 27.82 7.58 1.73
C LEU A 90 29.01 7.41 2.65
N THR A 91 29.89 8.42 2.72
CA THR A 91 31.02 8.44 3.63
C THR A 91 30.58 8.63 5.08
N VAL A 92 29.42 9.26 5.32
CA VAL A 92 28.79 9.40 6.65
C VAL A 92 28.08 8.10 7.05
N LEU A 93 27.30 7.52 6.12
CA LEU A 93 26.57 6.26 6.37
C LEU A 93 27.51 5.05 6.44
N PHE A 94 28.53 5.05 5.61
CA PHE A 94 29.51 3.97 5.49
C PHE A 94 30.94 4.55 5.53
N PRO A 95 31.41 5.06 6.67
CA PRO A 95 32.70 5.76 6.78
C PRO A 95 33.93 4.93 6.41
N GLN A 96 33.74 3.65 6.15
CA GLN A 96 34.80 2.72 5.75
C GLN A 96 34.57 2.17 4.32
N VAL A 97 33.75 2.84 3.52
CA VAL A 97 33.63 2.48 2.10
C VAL A 97 34.94 2.83 1.43
N ALA A 98 35.72 1.79 1.18
CA ALA A 98 36.82 1.92 0.23
C ALA A 98 36.19 2.19 -1.13
N GLU A 99 36.60 3.24 -1.77
CA GLU A 99 36.36 3.63 -3.15
C GLU A 99 35.18 2.97 -3.89
N LEU A 100 34.10 3.73 -4.07
CA LEU A 100 33.02 3.33 -4.97
C LEU A 100 33.55 3.30 -6.40
N ARG A 101 33.27 2.23 -7.14
CA ARG A 101 33.63 2.06 -8.54
C ARG A 101 32.39 1.92 -9.41
N PRO A 102 32.40 2.43 -10.64
CA PRO A 102 31.33 2.13 -11.59
C PRO A 102 31.14 0.60 -11.72
N GLU A 103 29.87 0.15 -11.72
CA GLU A 103 29.52 -1.26 -11.84
C GLU A 103 28.86 -1.54 -13.19
N PRO A 104 29.66 -1.74 -14.27
CA PRO A 104 29.13 -1.92 -15.60
C PRO A 104 28.44 -3.27 -15.81
N SER A 105 28.69 -4.24 -14.92
CA SER A 105 28.05 -5.57 -15.02
C SER A 105 26.59 -5.55 -14.59
N LEU A 106 26.16 -4.55 -13.81
CA LEU A 106 24.80 -4.39 -13.36
C LEU A 106 24.07 -3.37 -14.25
N ASN A 107 23.49 -3.87 -15.34
CA ASN A 107 22.71 -3.04 -16.26
C ASN A 107 21.28 -2.87 -15.75
N ILE A 108 20.94 -1.68 -15.27
CA ILE A 108 19.60 -1.30 -14.83
C ILE A 108 19.02 -0.34 -15.85
N ALA A 109 17.95 -0.74 -16.52
CA ALA A 109 17.42 -0.11 -17.73
C ALA A 109 17.16 1.40 -17.62
N SER A 110 16.79 1.90 -16.45
CA SER A 110 16.44 3.32 -16.25
C SER A 110 17.46 4.08 -15.39
N ALA A 111 18.55 3.45 -14.94
CA ALA A 111 19.51 4.10 -14.07
C ALA A 111 20.47 5.00 -14.86
N ASN A 112 20.71 6.22 -14.39
CA ASN A 112 21.72 7.10 -14.95
C ASN A 112 23.13 6.65 -14.57
N GLU A 113 23.30 6.16 -13.32
CA GLU A 113 24.58 5.74 -12.76
C GLU A 113 24.39 4.56 -11.82
N VAL A 114 25.29 3.58 -11.92
CA VAL A 114 25.39 2.44 -11.00
C VAL A 114 26.82 2.32 -10.50
N TRP A 115 26.97 2.32 -9.18
CA TRP A 115 28.27 2.20 -8.51
C TRP A 115 28.22 1.07 -7.50
N SER A 116 29.33 0.39 -7.28
CA SER A 116 29.45 -0.62 -6.24
C SER A 116 30.71 -0.42 -5.40
N GLY A 117 30.67 -0.99 -4.19
CA GLY A 117 31.81 -0.93 -3.27
C GLY A 117 31.71 -1.99 -2.19
N ILE A 118 32.82 -2.24 -1.52
CA ILE A 118 32.94 -3.16 -0.39
C ILE A 118 33.42 -2.37 0.82
N SER A 119 32.72 -2.48 1.93
CA SER A 119 33.13 -1.92 3.21
C SER A 119 33.39 -3.04 4.21
N ARG A 120 34.44 -2.91 5.00
CA ARG A 120 34.78 -3.85 6.08
C ARG A 120 34.73 -3.11 7.40
N ARG A 121 33.86 -3.50 8.30
CA ARG A 121 33.73 -2.89 9.62
C ARG A 121 34.00 -3.91 10.72
N ALA A 122 34.83 -3.56 11.68
CA ALA A 122 34.91 -4.32 12.93
C ALA A 122 33.68 -4.02 13.78
N ALA A 123 33.01 -5.02 14.35
CA ALA A 123 31.90 -4.81 15.26
C ALA A 123 32.33 -3.96 16.45
N ALA A 124 31.67 -2.83 16.64
CA ALA A 124 31.93 -1.98 17.79
C ALA A 124 31.10 -2.52 18.98
N GLY A 125 31.74 -2.89 20.07
CA GLY A 125 31.08 -2.85 21.36
C GLY A 125 30.79 -4.13 22.12
N CYS A 126 31.11 -5.33 21.67
CA CYS A 126 31.00 -6.50 22.52
C CYS A 126 32.20 -6.58 23.50
N TRP A 127 31.96 -6.51 24.83
CA TRP A 127 33.02 -6.64 25.84
C TRP A 127 33.74 -8.00 25.76
N LEU A 128 33.06 -9.06 25.32
CA LEU A 128 33.64 -10.38 25.04
C LEU A 128 34.68 -10.36 23.91
N ALA A 129 34.51 -9.49 22.91
CA ALA A 129 35.48 -9.33 21.84
C ALA A 129 36.80 -8.69 22.32
N ARG A 130 36.79 -7.99 23.46
CA ARG A 130 38.04 -7.49 24.14
C ARG A 130 38.82 -8.61 24.80
N VAL A 131 38.14 -9.64 25.31
CA VAL A 131 38.76 -10.78 26.03
C VAL A 131 39.40 -11.77 25.06
N PHE A 132 38.75 -12.07 23.92
CA PHE A 132 39.19 -13.11 22.98
C PHE A 132 39.96 -12.59 21.74
N LYS A 133 40.34 -11.36 21.66
CA LYS A 133 41.13 -10.74 20.58
C LYS A 133 40.61 -10.97 19.14
N ARG A 134 39.47 -11.57 18.93
CA ARG A 134 38.83 -11.72 17.62
C ARG A 134 37.57 -10.86 17.59
N LYS A 135 37.68 -9.68 16.98
CA LYS A 135 36.51 -8.84 16.67
C LYS A 135 35.77 -9.48 15.51
N PRO A 136 34.46 -9.77 15.61
CA PRO A 136 33.69 -10.19 14.46
C PRO A 136 33.83 -9.10 13.38
N ARG A 137 34.17 -9.52 12.19
CA ARG A 137 34.30 -8.62 11.05
C ARG A 137 33.07 -8.79 10.20
N TYR A 138 32.38 -7.68 9.94
CA TYR A 138 31.28 -7.64 8.99
C TYR A 138 31.81 -7.09 7.68
N GLN A 139 31.39 -7.70 6.60
CA GLN A 139 31.64 -7.22 5.27
C GLN A 139 30.33 -6.75 4.66
N TRP A 140 30.36 -5.57 4.06
CA TRP A 140 29.20 -4.98 3.38
C TRP A 140 29.55 -4.88 1.91
N ARG A 141 28.66 -5.37 1.05
CA ARG A 141 28.65 -5.00 -0.35
C ARG A 141 27.51 -4.03 -0.56
N LEU A 142 27.77 -2.95 -1.27
CA LEU A 142 26.78 -1.94 -1.53
C LEU A 142 26.77 -1.58 -3.02
N TRP A 143 25.59 -1.21 -3.49
CA TRP A 143 25.35 -0.65 -4.81
C TRP A 143 24.58 0.64 -4.65
N THR A 144 24.95 1.68 -5.40
CA THR A 144 24.23 2.94 -5.48
C THR A 144 23.70 3.09 -6.89
N ILE A 145 22.40 3.30 -6.99
CA ILE A 145 21.67 3.40 -8.25
C ILE A 145 21.00 4.76 -8.27
N ARG A 146 21.26 5.56 -9.30
CA ARG A 146 20.73 6.91 -9.43
C ARG A 146 19.89 7.07 -10.68
N HIS A 147 18.74 7.73 -10.51
CA HIS A 147 17.89 8.17 -11.60
C HIS A 147 17.26 9.52 -11.24
N GLY A 148 17.68 10.60 -11.93
CA GLY A 148 17.21 11.94 -11.62
C GLY A 148 17.42 12.29 -10.15
N ARG A 149 16.31 12.56 -9.43
CA ARG A 149 16.31 12.88 -7.99
C ARG A 149 16.26 11.67 -7.07
N LEU A 150 16.06 10.48 -7.62
CA LEU A 150 15.98 9.25 -6.85
C LEU A 150 17.36 8.61 -6.71
N THR A 151 17.74 8.27 -5.49
CA THR A 151 18.92 7.45 -5.18
C THR A 151 18.46 6.21 -4.40
N ILE A 152 18.83 5.04 -4.90
CA ILE A 152 18.61 3.75 -4.21
C ILE A 152 19.99 3.25 -3.78
N VAL A 153 20.14 2.96 -2.48
CA VAL A 153 21.33 2.27 -1.96
C VAL A 153 20.92 0.89 -1.52
N ALA A 154 21.44 -0.11 -2.22
CA ALA A 154 21.25 -1.51 -1.89
C ALA A 154 22.48 -2.00 -1.12
N THR A 155 22.28 -2.71 -0.01
CA THR A 155 23.37 -3.22 0.83
C THR A 155 23.11 -4.67 1.20
N VAL A 156 24.16 -5.48 1.13
CA VAL A 156 24.20 -6.81 1.71
C VAL A 156 25.16 -6.80 2.86
N GLN A 157 24.72 -7.26 4.00
CA GLN A 157 25.54 -7.48 5.19
C GLN A 157 25.67 -8.96 5.44
N SER A 158 26.86 -9.45 5.70
CA SER A 158 27.07 -10.79 6.21
C SER A 158 28.30 -10.87 7.11
N ALA A 159 28.38 -11.89 7.97
CA ALA A 159 29.61 -12.24 8.65
C ALA A 159 30.66 -12.62 7.61
N GLU A 160 31.95 -12.36 7.89
CA GLU A 160 33.05 -12.52 6.91
C GLU A 160 33.11 -13.95 6.31
N SER A 161 32.63 -14.97 7.04
CA SER A 161 32.53 -16.36 6.57
C SER A 161 31.44 -16.59 5.52
N ASP A 162 30.34 -15.83 5.59
CA ASP A 162 29.16 -16.05 4.74
C ASP A 162 29.20 -15.17 3.49
N PHE A 163 29.95 -14.07 3.54
CA PHE A 163 30.12 -13.16 2.40
C PHE A 163 30.84 -13.81 1.22
N LEU A 164 31.52 -14.90 1.48
CA LEU A 164 32.20 -15.69 0.45
C LEU A 164 31.26 -16.65 -0.31
N ASN A 165 29.94 -16.63 -0.01
CA ASN A 165 28.98 -17.37 -0.81
C ASN A 165 28.68 -16.60 -2.11
N PRO A 166 29.36 -16.88 -3.22
CA PRO A 166 29.15 -16.16 -4.46
C PRO A 166 27.73 -16.32 -5.00
N GLY A 167 27.02 -17.39 -4.63
CA GLY A 167 25.65 -17.65 -5.06
C GLY A 167 24.67 -16.62 -4.50
N PHE A 168 24.85 -16.18 -3.24
CA PHE A 168 23.98 -15.18 -2.65
C PHE A 168 24.20 -13.79 -3.27
N VAL A 169 25.45 -13.39 -3.49
CA VAL A 169 25.78 -12.12 -4.16
C VAL A 169 25.22 -12.09 -5.57
N MET A 170 25.38 -13.21 -6.32
CA MET A 170 24.77 -13.34 -7.66
C MET A 170 23.25 -13.25 -7.63
N LEU A 171 22.59 -13.81 -6.62
CA LEU A 171 21.13 -13.67 -6.46
C LEU A 171 20.76 -12.21 -6.23
N CYS A 172 21.46 -11.49 -5.36
CA CYS A 172 21.24 -10.06 -5.12
C CYS A 172 21.45 -9.25 -6.40
N GLU A 173 22.51 -9.51 -7.16
CA GLU A 173 22.76 -8.84 -8.44
C GLU A 173 21.67 -9.17 -9.48
N ARG A 174 21.16 -10.39 -9.52
CA ARG A 174 20.03 -10.75 -10.37
C ARG A 174 18.76 -10.00 -9.96
N ILE A 175 18.46 -9.89 -8.66
CA ILE A 175 17.31 -9.11 -8.16
C ILE A 175 17.48 -7.64 -8.56
N LEU A 176 18.63 -7.04 -8.28
CA LEU A 176 18.94 -5.64 -8.63
C LEU A 176 18.91 -5.41 -10.14
N GLY A 177 19.37 -6.36 -10.95
CA GLY A 177 19.30 -6.29 -12.42
C GLY A 177 17.89 -6.28 -12.98
N THR A 178 16.87 -6.65 -12.17
CA THR A 178 15.45 -6.55 -12.54
C THR A 178 14.80 -5.21 -12.17
N LEU A 179 15.55 -4.29 -11.52
CA LEU A 179 15.04 -2.98 -11.16
C LEU A 179 14.60 -2.20 -12.41
N ALA A 180 13.37 -1.75 -12.39
CA ALA A 180 12.81 -0.83 -13.37
C ALA A 180 12.36 0.43 -12.64
N ILE A 181 13.10 1.52 -12.80
CA ILE A 181 12.81 2.80 -12.18
C ILE A 181 11.77 3.50 -13.05
N ALA A 182 10.78 4.15 -12.42
CA ALA A 182 9.78 4.92 -13.13
C ALA A 182 10.41 6.11 -13.85
N ASP A 183 10.04 6.36 -15.10
CA ASP A 183 10.56 7.48 -15.90
C ASP A 183 10.29 8.85 -15.23
N HIS A 184 9.12 8.96 -14.60
CA HIS A 184 8.69 10.12 -13.82
C HIS A 184 8.35 9.68 -12.39
N PRO A 185 9.35 9.57 -11.49
CA PRO A 185 9.09 9.17 -10.13
C PRO A 185 8.14 10.13 -9.42
N ALA A 186 7.14 9.60 -8.74
CA ALA A 186 6.19 10.39 -7.96
C ALA A 186 6.92 11.18 -6.86
N TRP A 187 6.39 12.36 -6.52
CA TRP A 187 6.94 13.14 -5.41
C TRP A 187 6.77 12.38 -4.07
N PRO A 188 7.72 12.50 -3.15
CA PRO A 188 7.54 12.03 -1.78
C PRO A 188 6.44 12.84 -1.06
N PRO A 189 5.90 12.34 0.09
CA PRO A 189 4.78 12.98 0.77
C PRO A 189 4.98 14.47 1.06
N ASP A 190 6.17 14.85 1.52
CA ASP A 190 6.48 16.25 1.87
C ASP A 190 6.48 17.18 0.65
N MET A 191 7.00 16.70 -0.47
CA MET A 191 6.96 17.44 -1.73
C MET A 191 5.55 17.51 -2.29
N PHE A 192 4.78 16.42 -2.23
CA PHE A 192 3.38 16.43 -2.63
C PHE A 192 2.59 17.47 -1.82
N LEU A 193 2.76 17.50 -0.48
CA LEU A 193 2.12 18.51 0.39
C LEU A 193 2.53 19.95 0.00
N LYS A 194 3.82 20.20 -0.25
CA LYS A 194 4.29 21.51 -0.72
C LYS A 194 3.61 21.92 -2.03
N GLN A 195 3.51 21.01 -3.01
CA GLN A 195 2.85 21.27 -4.30
C GLN A 195 1.35 21.50 -4.15
N VAL A 196 0.68 20.81 -3.22
CA VAL A 196 -0.73 21.04 -2.89
C VAL A 196 -0.93 22.44 -2.29
N ILE A 197 -0.08 22.85 -1.35
CA ILE A 197 -0.11 24.19 -0.75
C ILE A 197 0.11 25.27 -1.82
N GLU A 198 1.07 25.08 -2.68
CA GLU A 198 1.37 26.02 -3.77
C GLU A 198 0.18 26.13 -4.75
N LEU A 199 -0.40 25.00 -5.15
CA LEU A 199 -1.60 24.97 -6.00
C LEU A 199 -2.79 25.69 -5.33
N ALA A 200 -2.99 25.46 -4.01
CA ALA A 200 -4.04 26.13 -3.23
C ALA A 200 -3.84 27.66 -3.20
N ARG A 201 -2.62 28.13 -2.96
CA ARG A 201 -2.28 29.57 -2.95
C ARG A 201 -2.48 30.22 -4.32
N GLN A 202 -2.09 29.53 -5.38
CA GLN A 202 -2.28 30.03 -6.75
C GLN A 202 -3.76 30.11 -7.12
N ARG A 203 -4.56 29.14 -6.72
CA ARG A 203 -5.97 29.05 -7.13
C ARG A 203 -6.90 29.86 -6.22
N PHE A 204 -6.58 29.97 -4.94
CA PHE A 204 -7.38 30.60 -3.90
C PHE A 204 -6.54 31.62 -3.10
N PRO A 205 -6.07 32.71 -3.73
CA PRO A 205 -5.09 33.62 -3.12
C PRO A 205 -5.60 34.35 -1.88
N LEU A 206 -6.91 34.44 -1.70
CA LEU A 206 -7.53 35.07 -0.53
C LEU A 206 -7.60 34.16 0.69
N LEU A 207 -7.34 32.85 0.54
CA LEU A 207 -7.38 31.89 1.63
C LEU A 207 -5.95 31.53 2.06
N GLN A 208 -5.77 31.40 3.37
CA GLN A 208 -4.50 30.91 3.91
C GLN A 208 -4.42 29.39 3.69
N ALA A 209 -3.36 28.93 3.00
CA ALA A 209 -3.05 27.54 2.80
C ALA A 209 -1.77 27.17 3.57
N ALA A 210 -1.84 26.17 4.44
CA ALA A 210 -0.73 25.72 5.27
C ALA A 210 -0.81 24.20 5.54
N ALA A 211 0.35 23.60 5.87
CA ALA A 211 0.38 22.25 6.42
C ALA A 211 -0.31 22.21 7.79
N SER A 212 -1.02 21.12 8.06
CA SER A 212 -1.60 20.83 9.37
C SER A 212 -1.01 19.56 9.97
N ARG A 213 -1.50 19.14 11.14
CA ARG A 213 -0.99 17.93 11.82
C ARG A 213 -1.20 16.69 10.96
N GLY A 214 -0.22 15.81 11.00
CA GLY A 214 -0.21 14.66 10.11
C GLY A 214 -0.03 15.10 8.64
N PHE A 215 -0.48 14.27 7.72
CA PHE A 215 -0.40 14.55 6.29
C PHE A 215 -1.68 15.23 5.79
N SER A 216 -1.90 16.49 6.25
CA SER A 216 -3.12 17.27 6.03
C SER A 216 -2.84 18.68 5.56
N LEU A 217 -3.77 19.24 4.77
CA LEU A 217 -3.81 20.64 4.35
C LEU A 217 -4.89 21.38 5.13
N LYS A 218 -4.54 22.53 5.69
CA LYS A 218 -5.48 23.54 6.16
C LYS A 218 -5.63 24.63 5.09
N LEU A 219 -6.88 24.90 4.68
CA LEU A 219 -7.23 25.94 3.71
C LEU A 219 -8.37 26.78 4.28
N GLY A 220 -8.10 28.02 4.68
CA GLY A 220 -9.04 28.85 5.42
C GLY A 220 -9.38 28.20 6.77
N HIS A 221 -10.68 27.91 6.98
CA HIS A 221 -11.19 27.28 8.20
C HIS A 221 -11.29 25.75 8.11
N SER A 222 -11.15 25.18 6.92
CA SER A 222 -11.30 23.75 6.67
C SER A 222 -9.96 23.02 6.67
N GLU A 223 -9.99 21.73 7.00
CA GLU A 223 -8.85 20.84 6.98
C GLU A 223 -9.19 19.57 6.21
N ILE A 224 -8.25 19.10 5.38
CA ILE A 224 -8.39 17.86 4.60
C ILE A 224 -7.16 16.98 4.72
N SER A 225 -7.34 15.68 4.97
CA SER A 225 -6.27 14.70 4.90
C SER A 225 -5.88 14.43 3.45
N LEU A 226 -4.58 14.44 3.18
CA LEU A 226 -4.05 14.22 1.84
C LEU A 226 -3.73 12.75 1.56
N SER A 227 -3.91 11.83 2.51
CA SER A 227 -3.50 10.43 2.39
C SER A 227 -4.12 9.74 1.18
N ASN A 228 -5.42 9.90 0.95
CA ASN A 228 -6.09 9.28 -0.20
C ASN A 228 -5.68 9.93 -1.53
N PHE A 229 -5.56 11.26 -1.56
CA PHE A 229 -5.09 11.98 -2.75
C PHE A 229 -3.67 11.59 -3.12
N TYR A 230 -2.81 11.40 -2.14
CA TYR A 230 -1.46 10.92 -2.36
C TYR A 230 -1.43 9.49 -2.90
N ARG A 231 -2.25 8.57 -2.39
CA ARG A 231 -2.38 7.22 -2.93
C ARG A 231 -2.87 7.22 -4.39
N MET A 232 -3.86 8.05 -4.72
CA MET A 232 -4.31 8.25 -6.10
C MET A 232 -3.18 8.80 -6.98
N TYR A 233 -2.44 9.78 -6.46
CA TYR A 233 -1.29 10.37 -7.15
C TYR A 233 -0.18 9.35 -7.42
N LEU A 234 0.12 8.47 -6.47
CA LEU A 234 1.12 7.39 -6.66
C LEU A 234 0.75 6.42 -7.80
N GLN A 235 -0.54 6.28 -8.09
CA GLN A 235 -1.01 5.46 -9.22
C GLN A 235 -0.94 6.21 -10.55
N GLN A 236 -1.13 7.52 -10.54
CA GLN A 236 -1.17 8.39 -11.71
C GLN A 236 -0.43 9.71 -11.45
N PRO A 237 0.92 9.71 -11.39
CA PRO A 237 1.71 10.91 -11.04
C PRO A 237 1.45 12.11 -11.96
N ASP A 238 1.22 11.88 -13.24
CA ASP A 238 0.92 12.94 -14.21
C ASP A 238 -0.44 13.63 -14.01
N SER A 239 -1.28 13.06 -13.14
CA SER A 239 -2.65 13.53 -12.89
C SER A 239 -2.78 14.42 -11.65
N PHE A 240 -1.68 14.92 -11.07
CA PHE A 240 -1.66 15.69 -9.82
C PHE A 240 -2.76 16.75 -9.73
N ARG A 241 -2.84 17.67 -10.71
CA ARG A 241 -3.84 18.74 -10.71
C ARG A 241 -5.28 18.19 -10.81
N ARG A 242 -5.47 17.15 -11.62
CA ARG A 242 -6.78 16.51 -11.81
C ARG A 242 -7.27 15.83 -10.55
N ILE A 243 -6.35 15.31 -9.72
CA ILE A 243 -6.66 14.65 -8.45
C ILE A 243 -6.95 15.68 -7.35
N VAL A 244 -6.13 16.73 -7.26
CA VAL A 244 -6.16 17.63 -6.10
C VAL A 244 -7.14 18.79 -6.28
N LEU A 245 -7.22 19.39 -7.46
CA LEU A 245 -7.99 20.62 -7.66
C LEU A 245 -9.49 20.48 -7.41
N PRO A 246 -10.20 19.40 -7.79
CA PRO A 246 -11.60 19.23 -7.46
C PRO A 246 -11.87 19.24 -5.94
N ALA A 247 -11.01 18.55 -5.18
CA ALA A 247 -11.14 18.51 -3.73
C ALA A 247 -10.93 19.87 -3.07
N LEU A 248 -9.93 20.65 -3.51
CA LEU A 248 -9.72 22.02 -3.05
C LEU A 248 -10.91 22.92 -3.40
N THR A 249 -11.47 22.78 -4.60
CA THR A 249 -12.64 23.55 -5.03
C THR A 249 -13.87 23.21 -4.19
N THR A 250 -14.13 21.93 -3.93
CA THR A 250 -15.23 21.49 -3.04
C THR A 250 -15.04 22.03 -1.63
N MET A 251 -13.81 21.96 -1.11
CA MET A 251 -13.46 22.45 0.23
C MET A 251 -13.75 23.95 0.38
N VAL A 252 -13.43 24.77 -0.63
CA VAL A 252 -13.73 26.20 -0.63
C VAL A 252 -15.23 26.45 -0.76
N ARG A 253 -15.90 25.76 -1.68
CA ARG A 253 -17.37 25.85 -1.84
C ARG A 253 -18.11 25.57 -0.53
N LEU A 254 -17.69 24.53 0.21
CA LEU A 254 -18.32 24.19 1.49
C LEU A 254 -18.15 25.27 2.58
N GLN A 255 -17.08 26.08 2.52
CA GLN A 255 -16.88 27.20 3.45
C GLN A 255 -17.81 28.40 3.17
N GLU A 256 -18.34 28.50 1.96
CA GLU A 256 -19.23 29.58 1.51
C GLU A 256 -20.72 29.23 1.74
N LEU A 257 -21.04 27.97 2.11
CA LEU A 257 -22.41 27.55 2.35
C LEU A 257 -22.96 28.12 3.67
N SER A 258 -24.25 28.51 3.66
CA SER A 258 -24.95 28.87 4.88
C SER A 258 -25.21 27.65 5.78
N PRO A 259 -25.49 27.83 7.09
CA PRO A 259 -25.83 26.72 7.98
C PRO A 259 -26.98 25.85 7.45
N GLU A 260 -28.00 26.47 6.82
CA GLU A 260 -29.12 25.76 6.22
C GLU A 260 -28.69 24.91 5.01
N GLN A 261 -27.77 25.40 4.19
CA GLN A 261 -27.23 24.66 3.05
C GLN A 261 -26.27 23.54 3.49
N LEU A 262 -25.63 23.68 4.66
CA LEU A 262 -24.80 22.63 5.25
C LEU A 262 -25.68 21.49 5.79
N VAL A 263 -26.89 21.77 6.26
CA VAL A 263 -27.87 20.80 6.78
C VAL A 263 -29.18 20.92 5.99
N PRO A 264 -29.25 20.35 4.77
CA PRO A 264 -30.44 20.39 3.94
C PRO A 264 -31.61 19.64 4.60
N GLY A 265 -32.82 19.96 4.21
CA GLY A 265 -34.02 19.24 4.65
C GLY A 265 -34.01 17.78 4.17
N LEU A 266 -34.45 16.83 4.99
CA LEU A 266 -34.48 15.42 4.64
C LEU A 266 -35.23 15.17 3.32
N ALA A 267 -36.36 15.86 3.08
CA ALA A 267 -37.14 15.69 1.87
C ALA A 267 -36.39 16.03 0.58
N GLU A 268 -35.37 16.90 0.66
CA GLU A 268 -34.60 17.36 -0.50
C GLU A 268 -33.51 16.35 -0.89
N ILE A 269 -33.00 15.60 0.10
CA ILE A 269 -31.82 14.74 -0.10
C ILE A 269 -32.10 13.25 0.12
N ARG A 270 -33.35 12.91 0.44
CA ARG A 270 -33.78 11.58 0.85
C ARG A 270 -33.32 10.50 -0.11
N ASP A 271 -33.48 10.72 -1.40
CA ASP A 271 -33.17 9.76 -2.46
C ASP A 271 -31.67 9.71 -2.80
N SER A 272 -30.88 10.67 -2.32
CA SER A 272 -29.42 10.73 -2.49
C SER A 272 -28.64 10.15 -1.30
N ILE A 273 -29.31 9.66 -0.27
CA ILE A 273 -28.65 9.04 0.89
C ILE A 273 -28.20 7.63 0.54
N LEU A 274 -26.88 7.37 0.58
CA LEU A 274 -26.31 6.06 0.29
C LEU A 274 -25.44 5.57 1.45
N PRO A 275 -25.35 4.24 1.69
CA PRO A 275 -24.42 3.69 2.66
C PRO A 275 -23.02 3.59 2.07
N MET A 276 -22.00 3.80 2.89
CA MET A 276 -20.60 3.73 2.49
C MET A 276 -19.78 2.97 3.52
N LEU A 277 -19.06 1.94 3.10
CA LEU A 277 -18.14 1.23 3.97
C LEU A 277 -16.94 2.09 4.34
N SER A 278 -16.52 2.02 5.59
CA SER A 278 -15.31 2.66 6.13
C SER A 278 -14.60 1.73 7.11
N ALA A 279 -13.29 1.89 7.26
CA ALA A 279 -12.54 1.18 8.30
C ALA A 279 -12.91 1.71 9.69
N ASP A 280 -12.97 0.79 10.69
CA ASP A 280 -13.37 1.13 12.07
C ASP A 280 -12.35 2.02 12.79
N ASP A 281 -11.09 1.98 12.37
CA ASP A 281 -9.97 2.74 12.95
C ASP A 281 -9.89 4.19 12.47
N ASP A 282 -10.83 4.63 11.63
CA ASP A 282 -10.90 6.03 11.18
C ASP A 282 -11.41 6.95 12.32
N THR A 283 -10.56 7.10 13.36
CA THR A 283 -10.83 7.92 14.56
C THR A 283 -10.94 9.42 14.28
N ARG A 284 -10.67 9.87 13.05
CA ARG A 284 -10.57 11.29 12.68
C ARG A 284 -11.91 12.01 12.65
N ILE A 285 -13.04 11.30 12.89
CA ILE A 285 -14.36 11.87 12.59
C ILE A 285 -15.38 11.44 13.64
N ASP A 286 -15.30 12.04 14.81
CA ASP A 286 -16.18 11.76 15.96
C ASP A 286 -17.66 12.14 15.74
N GLN A 287 -18.00 12.85 14.67
CA GLN A 287 -19.36 13.36 14.43
C GLN A 287 -20.14 12.64 13.32
N ARG A 288 -19.52 11.75 12.55
CA ARG A 288 -20.21 11.00 11.49
C ARG A 288 -21.11 9.92 12.09
N VAL A 289 -22.28 9.79 11.51
CA VAL A 289 -23.17 8.67 11.84
C VAL A 289 -22.56 7.40 11.26
N ARG A 290 -22.35 6.40 12.12
CA ARG A 290 -21.78 5.10 11.76
C ARG A 290 -22.48 3.97 12.52
N MET A 291 -22.57 2.83 11.87
CA MET A 291 -23.00 1.58 12.46
C MET A 291 -21.87 0.56 12.35
N PRO A 292 -21.39 -0.07 13.44
CA PRO A 292 -20.40 -1.14 13.37
C PRO A 292 -20.85 -2.28 12.47
N TRP A 293 -19.91 -2.85 11.71
CA TRP A 293 -20.17 -3.96 10.82
C TRP A 293 -19.08 -5.02 10.95
N VAL A 294 -19.13 -6.10 10.14
CA VAL A 294 -18.19 -7.22 10.21
C VAL A 294 -16.79 -6.88 9.69
N GLY A 295 -15.79 -7.65 10.07
CA GLY A 295 -14.43 -7.57 9.50
C GLY A 295 -13.66 -6.31 9.86
N GLY A 296 -13.99 -5.61 10.96
CA GLY A 296 -13.38 -4.35 11.35
C GLY A 296 -13.82 -3.18 10.45
N LEU A 297 -15.04 -3.24 9.96
CA LEU A 297 -15.68 -2.23 9.13
C LEU A 297 -16.85 -1.58 9.84
N SER A 298 -17.19 -0.37 9.41
CA SER A 298 -18.40 0.34 9.77
C SER A 298 -19.17 0.78 8.53
N VAL A 299 -20.47 0.86 8.63
CA VAL A 299 -21.34 1.49 7.64
C VAL A 299 -21.50 2.96 8.01
N GLY A 300 -20.95 3.86 7.21
CA GLY A 300 -21.26 5.28 7.24
C GLY A 300 -22.38 5.63 6.25
N TYR A 301 -22.90 6.84 6.33
CA TYR A 301 -23.95 7.30 5.44
C TYR A 301 -23.54 8.62 4.80
N VAL A 302 -23.82 8.75 3.52
CA VAL A 302 -23.44 9.93 2.73
C VAL A 302 -24.63 10.46 1.95
N MET A 303 -24.65 11.76 1.73
CA MET A 303 -25.46 12.41 0.71
C MET A 303 -24.64 12.42 -0.57
N ASP A 304 -25.07 11.69 -1.59
CA ASP A 304 -24.41 11.66 -2.91
C ASP A 304 -24.75 12.92 -3.69
N GLU A 305 -23.76 13.57 -4.23
CA GLU A 305 -23.86 14.77 -5.05
C GLU A 305 -23.20 14.49 -6.41
N ASP A 306 -23.52 15.23 -7.46
CA ASP A 306 -23.05 14.99 -8.85
C ASP A 306 -21.54 14.76 -8.99
N ALA A 307 -20.73 15.42 -8.17
CA ALA A 307 -19.26 15.35 -8.26
C ALA A 307 -18.56 15.07 -6.92
N SER A 308 -19.32 14.87 -5.85
CA SER A 308 -18.82 14.66 -4.50
C SER A 308 -19.85 13.96 -3.63
N TYR A 309 -19.49 13.63 -2.41
CA TYR A 309 -20.43 13.19 -1.38
C TYR A 309 -20.09 13.86 -0.05
N ARG A 310 -21.09 14.04 0.80
CA ARG A 310 -20.92 14.55 2.16
C ARG A 310 -21.42 13.53 3.16
N TYR A 311 -20.66 13.31 4.24
CA TYR A 311 -21.08 12.42 5.31
C TYR A 311 -22.24 13.00 6.11
N ILE A 312 -23.14 12.15 6.52
CA ILE A 312 -24.22 12.48 7.46
C ILE A 312 -23.64 12.50 8.87
N HIS A 313 -23.93 13.57 9.60
CA HIS A 313 -23.50 13.81 10.97
C HIS A 313 -24.67 13.62 11.96
N GLN A 314 -24.34 13.35 13.21
CA GLN A 314 -25.32 13.13 14.26
C GLN A 314 -26.35 14.30 14.39
N SER A 315 -25.88 15.54 14.26
CA SER A 315 -26.74 16.72 14.28
C SER A 315 -27.78 16.77 13.15
N MET A 316 -27.47 16.13 11.99
CA MET A 316 -28.44 16.03 10.89
C MET A 316 -29.55 15.04 11.23
N LEU A 317 -29.24 13.88 11.83
CA LEU A 317 -30.26 12.94 12.31
C LEU A 317 -31.21 13.58 13.31
N GLU A 318 -30.66 14.33 14.26
CA GLU A 318 -31.45 15.06 15.27
C GLU A 318 -32.38 16.05 14.61
N ASN A 319 -31.90 16.84 13.65
CA ASN A 319 -32.73 17.80 12.90
C ASN A 319 -33.83 17.14 12.07
N TRP A 320 -33.51 15.97 11.48
CA TRP A 320 -34.48 15.21 10.68
C TRP A 320 -35.42 14.34 11.53
N GLN A 321 -35.16 14.22 12.83
CA GLN A 321 -35.89 13.33 13.76
C GLN A 321 -35.88 11.87 13.26
N LEU A 322 -34.76 11.43 12.70
CA LEU A 322 -34.57 10.11 12.10
C LEU A 322 -33.70 9.26 13.02
N SER A 323 -34.11 8.03 13.30
CA SER A 323 -33.31 7.06 14.01
C SER A 323 -32.20 6.49 13.09
N LEU A 324 -31.18 5.88 13.70
CA LEU A 324 -30.10 5.22 12.94
C LEU A 324 -30.61 4.05 12.09
N ASP A 325 -31.56 3.27 12.63
CA ASP A 325 -32.15 2.12 11.92
C ASP A 325 -32.97 2.59 10.71
N GLU A 326 -33.79 3.64 10.87
CA GLU A 326 -34.55 4.22 9.75
C GLU A 326 -33.63 4.81 8.68
N LEU A 327 -32.51 5.44 9.08
CA LEU A 327 -31.49 5.91 8.13
C LEU A 327 -30.85 4.73 7.40
N HIS A 328 -30.55 3.63 8.11
CA HIS A 328 -29.95 2.44 7.50
C HIS A 328 -30.89 1.82 6.47
N ASP A 329 -32.15 1.60 6.83
CA ASP A 329 -33.16 1.04 5.92
C ASP A 329 -33.34 1.89 4.68
N LEU A 330 -33.42 3.23 4.86
CA LEU A 330 -33.49 4.18 3.76
C LEU A 330 -32.26 4.06 2.84
N ALA A 331 -31.06 4.06 3.42
CA ALA A 331 -29.82 4.01 2.67
C ALA A 331 -29.66 2.68 1.89
N ILE A 332 -30.06 1.54 2.49
CA ILE A 332 -30.07 0.24 1.79
C ILE A 332 -31.10 0.23 0.66
N HIS A 333 -32.28 0.79 0.87
CA HIS A 333 -33.29 0.92 -0.20
C HIS A 333 -32.74 1.73 -1.39
N ASN A 334 -32.12 2.88 -1.11
CA ASN A 334 -31.53 3.73 -2.14
C ASN A 334 -30.33 3.04 -2.83
N LEU A 335 -29.52 2.25 -2.10
CA LEU A 335 -28.45 1.46 -2.69
C LEU A 335 -28.99 0.42 -3.69
N GLN A 336 -30.13 -0.20 -3.40
CA GLN A 336 -30.79 -1.14 -4.34
C GLN A 336 -31.26 -0.41 -5.60
N GLN A 337 -31.82 0.78 -5.45
CA GLN A 337 -32.22 1.61 -6.59
C GLN A 337 -30.97 2.03 -7.40
N TYR A 338 -29.95 2.59 -6.72
CA TYR A 338 -28.68 2.95 -7.34
C TYR A 338 -28.08 1.77 -8.11
N ALA A 339 -28.09 0.56 -7.54
CA ALA A 339 -27.55 -0.65 -8.17
C ALA A 339 -28.36 -1.07 -9.42
N SER A 340 -29.66 -0.78 -9.48
CA SER A 340 -30.48 -1.05 -10.66
C SER A 340 -30.23 -0.06 -11.79
N GLU A 341 -29.97 1.19 -11.47
CA GLU A 341 -29.67 2.27 -12.40
C GLU A 341 -28.21 2.21 -12.91
N ASN A 342 -27.31 1.70 -12.05
CA ASN A 342 -25.87 1.55 -12.31
C ASN A 342 -25.47 0.07 -12.23
N PRO A 343 -25.81 -0.73 -13.25
CA PRO A 343 -25.48 -2.15 -13.25
C PRO A 343 -23.98 -2.39 -13.16
N LEU A 344 -23.60 -3.41 -12.37
CA LEU A 344 -22.21 -3.76 -12.16
C LEU A 344 -21.65 -4.49 -13.38
N GLU A 345 -20.70 -3.88 -14.08
CA GLU A 345 -19.91 -4.57 -15.09
C GLU A 345 -18.85 -5.41 -14.37
N VAL A 346 -18.81 -6.72 -14.65
CA VAL A 346 -17.91 -7.64 -13.95
C VAL A 346 -17.03 -8.42 -14.93
N THR A 347 -15.82 -8.74 -14.47
CA THR A 347 -14.98 -9.77 -15.07
C THR A 347 -15.10 -11.02 -14.22
N MET A 348 -15.33 -12.16 -14.88
CA MET A 348 -15.35 -13.49 -14.27
C MET A 348 -14.14 -14.30 -14.72
N VAL A 349 -13.62 -15.12 -13.81
CA VAL A 349 -12.58 -16.12 -14.08
C VAL A 349 -13.17 -17.50 -13.79
N GLY A 350 -12.99 -18.44 -14.72
CA GLY A 350 -13.63 -19.75 -14.70
C GLY A 350 -14.73 -19.86 -15.75
N ASP A 351 -15.48 -20.97 -15.72
CA ASP A 351 -16.58 -21.22 -16.63
C ASP A 351 -17.84 -20.46 -16.18
N GLU A 352 -18.71 -20.09 -17.12
CA GLU A 352 -19.98 -19.41 -16.78
C GLU A 352 -20.89 -20.26 -15.85
N SER A 353 -20.80 -21.58 -15.94
CA SER A 353 -21.56 -22.52 -15.11
C SER A 353 -20.94 -22.82 -13.75
N ASP A 354 -19.63 -22.54 -13.57
CA ASP A 354 -18.89 -22.74 -12.32
C ASP A 354 -17.80 -21.66 -12.20
N PRO A 355 -18.19 -20.41 -11.93
CA PRO A 355 -17.25 -19.30 -11.84
C PRO A 355 -16.33 -19.45 -10.63
N GLY A 356 -15.02 -19.28 -10.85
CA GLY A 356 -14.04 -19.30 -9.77
C GLY A 356 -13.96 -17.96 -9.02
N MET A 357 -14.02 -16.85 -9.77
CA MET A 357 -13.86 -15.50 -9.21
C MET A 357 -14.64 -14.46 -10.03
N LEU A 358 -15.08 -13.40 -9.36
CA LEU A 358 -15.76 -12.24 -9.95
C LEU A 358 -15.19 -10.96 -9.37
N MET A 359 -14.99 -9.95 -10.22
CA MET A 359 -14.55 -8.63 -9.79
C MET A 359 -15.14 -7.52 -10.68
N PRO A 360 -15.35 -6.29 -10.15
CA PRO A 360 -15.75 -5.14 -10.95
C PRO A 360 -14.71 -4.78 -12.03
N VAL A 361 -15.17 -4.42 -13.22
CA VAL A 361 -14.32 -3.92 -14.32
C VAL A 361 -13.89 -2.48 -14.06
N LYS A 362 -14.81 -1.66 -13.52
CA LYS A 362 -14.58 -0.23 -13.27
C LYS A 362 -14.65 0.06 -11.79
N ALA A 363 -13.71 0.90 -11.31
CA ALA A 363 -13.77 1.45 -9.97
C ALA A 363 -14.99 2.38 -9.80
N ASN A 364 -15.71 2.23 -8.68
CA ASN A 364 -16.85 3.07 -8.33
C ASN A 364 -16.94 3.18 -6.80
N ALA A 365 -17.24 4.37 -6.29
CA ALA A 365 -17.27 4.67 -4.85
C ALA A 365 -18.21 3.76 -4.02
N TYR A 366 -19.18 3.13 -4.67
CA TYR A 366 -20.18 2.28 -4.01
C TYR A 366 -20.02 0.78 -4.33
N ASN A 367 -18.96 0.37 -5.06
CA ASN A 367 -18.78 -1.04 -5.40
C ASN A 367 -18.71 -1.94 -4.16
N SER A 368 -17.88 -1.57 -3.18
CA SER A 368 -17.77 -2.35 -1.94
C SER A 368 -19.03 -2.27 -1.08
N SER A 369 -19.76 -1.15 -1.12
CA SER A 369 -21.02 -1.01 -0.37
C SER A 369 -22.13 -1.91 -0.89
N ARG A 370 -22.07 -2.40 -2.13
CA ARG A 370 -23.05 -3.38 -2.66
C ARG A 370 -23.12 -4.65 -1.82
N ILE A 371 -22.04 -4.97 -1.08
CA ILE A 371 -22.04 -6.11 -0.16
C ILE A 371 -22.94 -5.91 1.08
N LEU A 372 -23.49 -4.73 1.28
CA LEU A 372 -24.49 -4.47 2.32
C LEU A 372 -25.90 -4.87 1.89
N ASP A 373 -26.15 -5.11 0.58
CA ASP A 373 -27.47 -5.44 0.06
C ASP A 373 -27.74 -6.97 0.11
N PRO A 374 -28.71 -7.46 0.87
CA PRO A 374 -29.06 -8.87 0.94
C PRO A 374 -29.48 -9.46 -0.43
N LYS A 375 -30.04 -8.64 -1.34
CA LYS A 375 -30.39 -9.12 -2.70
C LYS A 375 -29.14 -9.37 -3.53
N PHE A 376 -28.09 -8.61 -3.30
CA PHE A 376 -26.80 -8.86 -3.94
C PHE A 376 -26.15 -10.15 -3.44
N HIS A 377 -26.29 -10.46 -2.14
CA HIS A 377 -25.85 -11.76 -1.58
C HIS A 377 -26.57 -12.93 -2.28
N GLY A 378 -27.88 -12.82 -2.51
CA GLY A 378 -28.66 -13.84 -3.23
C GLY A 378 -28.08 -14.12 -4.60
N ARG A 379 -27.84 -13.08 -5.39
CA ARG A 379 -27.25 -13.19 -6.73
C ARG A 379 -25.84 -13.81 -6.71
N LEU A 380 -25.00 -13.41 -5.78
CA LEU A 380 -23.66 -14.00 -5.65
C LEU A 380 -23.75 -15.48 -5.29
N ARG A 381 -24.65 -15.88 -4.38
CA ARG A 381 -24.84 -17.29 -4.00
C ARG A 381 -25.44 -18.15 -5.13
N GLU A 382 -26.28 -17.58 -5.98
CA GLU A 382 -26.75 -18.27 -7.20
C GLU A 382 -25.61 -18.62 -8.13
N MET A 383 -24.55 -17.78 -8.20
CA MET A 383 -23.39 -17.97 -9.07
C MET A 383 -22.33 -18.89 -8.45
N PHE A 384 -22.00 -18.72 -7.18
CA PHE A 384 -20.86 -19.37 -6.53
C PHE A 384 -21.22 -20.53 -5.62
N GLY A 385 -22.51 -20.69 -5.31
CA GLY A 385 -23.00 -21.70 -4.35
C GLY A 385 -23.41 -21.06 -3.01
N PRO A 386 -23.81 -21.92 -2.02
CA PRO A 386 -24.43 -21.46 -0.76
C PRO A 386 -23.55 -20.54 0.06
N GLU A 387 -22.24 -20.67 -0.07
CA GLU A 387 -21.24 -19.85 0.61
C GLU A 387 -20.15 -19.44 -0.37
N LEU A 388 -19.67 -18.21 -0.23
CA LEU A 388 -18.56 -17.67 -1.01
C LEU A 388 -17.73 -16.71 -0.16
N ILE A 389 -16.49 -16.48 -0.60
CA ILE A 389 -15.59 -15.52 0.05
C ILE A 389 -15.64 -14.21 -0.70
N VAL A 390 -15.61 -13.10 0.06
CA VAL A 390 -15.50 -11.75 -0.50
C VAL A 390 -14.36 -11.01 0.18
N GLY A 391 -13.48 -10.39 -0.63
CA GLY A 391 -12.48 -9.43 -0.19
C GLY A 391 -12.91 -8.01 -0.55
N VAL A 392 -12.80 -7.08 0.40
CA VAL A 392 -13.10 -5.65 0.22
C VAL A 392 -11.89 -4.79 0.62
N PRO A 393 -10.80 -4.83 -0.18
CA PRO A 393 -9.55 -4.15 0.18
C PRO A 393 -9.68 -2.64 0.24
N ASN A 394 -10.55 -2.06 -0.58
CA ASN A 394 -10.80 -0.63 -0.64
C ASN A 394 -12.26 -0.34 -1.02
N ARG A 395 -12.67 0.92 -0.90
CA ARG A 395 -14.04 1.37 -1.13
C ARG A 395 -14.56 1.09 -2.55
N ASP A 396 -13.70 1.24 -3.52
CA ASP A 396 -14.11 1.29 -4.93
C ASP A 396 -14.06 -0.08 -5.62
N PHE A 397 -13.64 -1.11 -4.88
CA PHE A 397 -13.40 -2.45 -5.42
C PHE A 397 -13.71 -3.56 -4.41
N PHE A 398 -14.23 -4.66 -4.90
CA PHE A 398 -14.34 -5.92 -4.19
C PHE A 398 -13.98 -7.10 -5.09
N VAL A 399 -13.74 -8.25 -4.51
CA VAL A 399 -13.57 -9.51 -5.23
C VAL A 399 -14.39 -10.59 -4.53
N ALA A 400 -15.16 -11.36 -5.31
CA ALA A 400 -15.89 -12.53 -4.85
C ALA A 400 -15.24 -13.80 -5.39
N VAL A 401 -15.08 -14.84 -4.57
CA VAL A 401 -14.41 -16.08 -4.95
C VAL A 401 -15.12 -17.29 -4.35
N THR A 402 -15.13 -18.40 -5.10
CA THR A 402 -15.73 -19.67 -4.67
C THR A 402 -15.01 -20.24 -3.45
N MET A 403 -15.76 -20.89 -2.54
CA MET A 403 -15.19 -21.67 -1.43
C MET A 403 -14.51 -22.98 -1.88
N LYS A 404 -14.74 -23.42 -3.13
CA LYS A 404 -14.27 -24.73 -3.63
C LYS A 404 -12.76 -24.76 -3.92
N ASP A 405 -12.14 -23.61 -4.23
CA ASP A 405 -10.73 -23.53 -4.63
C ASP A 405 -9.89 -22.81 -3.57
N ARG A 406 -9.21 -23.59 -2.73
CA ARG A 406 -8.35 -23.08 -1.68
C ARG A 406 -7.14 -22.29 -2.22
N ALA A 407 -6.59 -22.72 -3.36
CA ALA A 407 -5.44 -22.04 -3.96
C ALA A 407 -5.83 -20.64 -4.47
N LEU A 408 -7.03 -20.52 -5.07
CA LEU A 408 -7.58 -19.25 -5.52
C LEU A 408 -7.89 -18.32 -4.33
N ILE A 409 -8.40 -18.85 -3.21
CA ILE A 409 -8.62 -18.08 -1.98
C ILE A 409 -7.31 -17.46 -1.47
N GLU A 410 -6.21 -18.22 -1.46
CA GLU A 410 -4.91 -17.71 -1.04
C GLU A 410 -4.37 -16.63 -1.98
N GLN A 411 -4.54 -16.79 -3.29
CA GLN A 411 -4.19 -15.76 -4.27
C GLN A 411 -4.99 -14.47 -4.03
N VAL A 412 -6.30 -14.59 -3.78
CA VAL A 412 -7.17 -13.45 -3.46
C VAL A 412 -6.74 -12.80 -2.15
N ARG A 413 -6.36 -13.58 -1.11
CA ARG A 413 -5.86 -13.04 0.16
C ARG A 413 -4.61 -12.19 -0.03
N VAL A 414 -3.64 -12.69 -0.80
CA VAL A 414 -2.42 -11.93 -1.14
C VAL A 414 -2.79 -10.63 -1.85
N ARG A 415 -3.66 -10.71 -2.85
CA ARG A 415 -4.07 -9.56 -3.64
C ARG A 415 -4.83 -8.52 -2.81
N VAL A 416 -5.73 -8.95 -1.94
CA VAL A 416 -6.47 -8.07 -1.00
C VAL A 416 -5.49 -7.32 -0.08
N ASN A 417 -4.44 -8.00 0.43
CA ASN A 417 -3.41 -7.35 1.24
C ASN A 417 -2.61 -6.29 0.46
N GLU A 418 -2.25 -6.58 -0.80
CA GLU A 418 -1.55 -5.64 -1.67
C GLU A 418 -2.41 -4.42 -2.00
N ASP A 419 -3.65 -4.63 -2.40
CA ASP A 419 -4.59 -3.57 -2.75
C ASP A 419 -4.92 -2.70 -1.53
N PHE A 420 -5.13 -3.29 -0.35
CA PHE A 420 -5.29 -2.54 0.91
C PHE A 420 -4.09 -1.63 1.18
N ALA A 421 -2.87 -2.10 0.93
CA ALA A 421 -1.65 -1.33 1.19
C ALA A 421 -1.45 -0.17 0.21
N THR A 422 -1.87 -0.34 -1.05
CA THR A 422 -1.52 0.56 -2.16
C THR A 422 -2.67 1.42 -2.66
N MET A 423 -3.92 0.93 -2.59
CA MET A 423 -5.08 1.64 -3.13
C MET A 423 -5.56 2.75 -2.18
N HIS A 424 -6.23 3.75 -2.73
CA HIS A 424 -6.89 4.79 -1.92
C HIS A 424 -8.15 4.26 -1.21
N HIS A 425 -8.60 4.93 -0.17
CA HIS A 425 -9.74 4.52 0.65
C HIS A 425 -9.68 3.05 1.10
N PRO A 426 -8.59 2.62 1.77
CA PRO A 426 -8.46 1.23 2.23
C PRO A 426 -9.55 0.90 3.26
N LEU A 427 -10.07 -0.34 3.20
CA LEU A 427 -11.14 -0.81 4.08
C LEU A 427 -10.64 -1.91 5.04
N THR A 428 -10.42 -3.13 4.55
CA THR A 428 -9.97 -4.23 5.39
C THR A 428 -9.08 -5.22 4.61
N ARG A 429 -8.19 -5.88 5.35
CA ARG A 429 -7.40 -7.02 4.84
C ARG A 429 -8.10 -8.35 5.09
N ARG A 430 -9.16 -8.33 5.90
CA ARG A 430 -9.90 -9.53 6.28
C ARG A 430 -10.76 -9.97 5.12
N LEU A 431 -10.83 -11.28 4.92
CA LEU A 431 -11.79 -11.87 4.01
C LEU A 431 -13.12 -12.06 4.74
N LEU A 432 -14.21 -11.95 4.03
CA LEU A 432 -15.57 -12.10 4.52
C LEU A 432 -16.20 -13.34 3.88
N VAL A 433 -17.14 -13.98 4.58
CA VAL A 433 -17.99 -15.05 4.05
C VAL A 433 -19.39 -14.48 3.84
N VAL A 434 -19.95 -14.69 2.67
CA VAL A 434 -21.36 -14.45 2.37
C VAL A 434 -22.08 -15.79 2.36
N SER A 435 -23.09 -15.92 3.23
CA SER A 435 -23.92 -17.11 3.40
C SER A 435 -25.41 -16.77 3.36
N ALA A 436 -26.27 -17.76 3.65
CA ALA A 436 -27.70 -17.53 3.81
C ALA A 436 -28.03 -16.65 5.02
N ASP A 437 -27.19 -16.72 6.06
CA ASP A 437 -27.37 -15.99 7.32
C ASP A 437 -26.78 -14.55 7.27
N GLY A 438 -26.22 -14.15 6.11
CA GLY A 438 -25.62 -12.84 5.90
C GLY A 438 -24.13 -12.88 5.68
N VAL A 439 -23.43 -11.85 6.20
CA VAL A 439 -21.98 -11.67 6.04
C VAL A 439 -21.28 -11.84 7.39
N SER A 440 -20.21 -12.62 7.40
CA SER A 440 -19.35 -12.83 8.58
C SER A 440 -17.87 -12.75 8.20
N GLU A 441 -16.98 -12.69 9.19
CA GLU A 441 -15.54 -12.75 8.94
C GLU A 441 -15.12 -14.20 8.61
N TYR A 442 -14.29 -14.36 7.58
CA TYR A 442 -13.70 -15.65 7.23
C TYR A 442 -12.60 -16.01 8.23
N CYS A 443 -12.81 -17.08 8.98
CA CYS A 443 -11.82 -17.68 9.85
C CYS A 443 -11.37 -19.02 9.26
N GLU A 444 -10.08 -19.21 9.04
CA GLU A 444 -9.55 -20.54 8.71
C GLU A 444 -9.72 -21.46 9.92
N ILE A 445 -10.33 -22.61 9.68
CA ILE A 445 -10.46 -23.70 10.66
C ILE A 445 -9.21 -24.58 10.59
#